data_4e9e098ea8d4d63755b07287effe5ca8
#
_entry.id   4e9e098ea8d4d63755b07287effe5ca8
#
_cell.length_a   1.000
_cell.length_b   1.000
_cell.length_c   1.000
_cell.angle_alpha   90.00
_cell.angle_beta   90.00
_cell.angle_gamma   90.00
#
_symmetry.space_group_name_H-M   'P 1'
#
loop_
_entity.id
_entity.type
_entity.pdbx_description
1 polymer ?
#
loop_
_entity_poly.entity_id
_entity_poly.type
_entity_poly.pdbx_seq_one_letter_code
_entity_poly.pdbx_strand_id
1 'polypeptide(L)'
;NASAVIERVEQKIQAINKTLPLGVSIVPYYQQKDIVESAVNTVSSALVQGIILVALVLLIFTGGFRPSLVVALSIPFSIMFAFIAMDWFGLTANLMSLGGLAIAIGMMVDGTIVMVENVDRLLRESEPHESRLSIVGKACREVGQPILFAIAIIIIVFLPLFTLEGVEGKTFRPLAYTVALAMLGSLIYTLFLAPVLSDMLMRRKSAQDQ
;
A
#
# COMPACT_ATOMS: atom_id res chain seq x y z
N ASN A 1 22.64 2.86 4.22
CA ASN A 1 21.58 2.64 5.21
C ASN A 1 22.08 3.14 6.56
N ALA A 2 21.45 4.21 7.11
CA ALA A 2 21.89 4.83 8.36
C ALA A 2 21.91 3.82 9.52
N SER A 3 20.90 2.96 9.62
CA SER A 3 20.81 1.92 10.66
C SER A 3 22.02 0.98 10.66
N ALA A 4 22.46 0.52 9.48
CA ALA A 4 23.62 -0.36 9.36
C ALA A 4 24.96 0.33 9.77
N VAL A 5 25.06 1.64 9.56
CA VAL A 5 26.22 2.43 10.00
C VAL A 5 26.21 2.59 11.50
N ILE A 6 25.07 2.94 12.08
CA ILE A 6 24.89 3.09 13.54
C ILE A 6 25.24 1.78 14.26
N GLU A 7 24.72 0.65 13.76
CA GLU A 7 24.97 -0.67 14.34
C GLU A 7 26.47 -1.03 14.35
N ARG A 8 27.20 -0.73 13.25
CA ARG A 8 28.65 -0.93 13.17
C ARG A 8 29.42 0.00 14.12
N VAL A 9 28.95 1.23 14.31
CA VAL A 9 29.53 2.18 15.26
C VAL A 9 29.32 1.69 16.70
N GLU A 10 28.12 1.25 17.05
CA GLU A 10 27.82 0.67 18.37
C GLU A 10 28.70 -0.55 18.68
N GLN A 11 28.85 -1.46 17.73
CA GLN A 11 29.74 -2.63 17.89
C GLN A 11 31.18 -2.21 18.14
N LYS A 12 31.69 -1.18 17.43
CA LYS A 12 33.03 -0.64 17.66
C LYS A 12 33.16 0.04 19.01
N ILE A 13 32.17 0.82 19.43
CA ILE A 13 32.15 1.45 20.76
C ILE A 13 32.21 0.38 21.86
N GLN A 14 31.43 -0.69 21.74
CA GLN A 14 31.46 -1.78 22.70
C GLN A 14 32.82 -2.48 22.73
N ALA A 15 33.48 -2.66 21.58
CA ALA A 15 34.81 -3.24 21.52
C ALA A 15 35.86 -2.34 22.17
N ILE A 16 35.80 -1.03 21.94
CA ILE A 16 36.71 -0.03 22.52
C ILE A 16 36.48 0.05 24.02
N ASN A 17 35.26 0.09 24.52
CA ASN A 17 34.93 0.14 25.93
C ASN A 17 35.55 -1.01 26.75
N LYS A 18 35.75 -2.17 26.14
CA LYS A 18 36.44 -3.33 26.78
C LYS A 18 37.94 -3.13 26.96
N THR A 19 38.54 -2.19 26.22
CA THR A 19 39.97 -1.91 26.25
C THR A 19 40.31 -0.64 27.02
N LEU A 20 39.32 0.14 27.48
CA LEU A 20 39.50 1.35 28.22
C LEU A 20 39.85 1.07 29.70
N PRO A 21 40.63 2.00 30.36
CA PRO A 21 40.91 1.89 31.78
C PRO A 21 39.64 1.91 32.65
N LEU A 22 39.74 1.31 33.84
CA LEU A 22 38.65 1.29 34.80
C LEU A 22 38.13 2.70 35.10
N GLY A 23 36.85 2.90 34.98
CA GLY A 23 36.17 4.18 35.22
C GLY A 23 36.00 5.07 33.98
N VAL A 24 36.53 4.68 32.81
CA VAL A 24 36.36 5.41 31.54
C VAL A 24 35.49 4.60 30.61
N SER A 25 34.42 5.19 30.07
CA SER A 25 33.56 4.58 29.06
C SER A 25 33.12 5.61 28.03
N ILE A 26 32.99 5.16 26.79
CA ILE A 26 32.34 5.91 25.70
C ILE A 26 30.88 5.68 25.80
N VAL A 27 30.10 6.71 26.12
CA VAL A 27 28.63 6.67 26.16
C VAL A 27 28.09 7.50 25.01
N PRO A 28 27.23 6.94 24.13
CA PRO A 28 26.58 7.73 23.10
C PRO A 28 25.67 8.78 23.74
N TYR A 29 25.91 10.04 23.47
CA TYR A 29 25.11 11.15 24.00
C TYR A 29 23.79 11.32 23.25
N TYR A 30 23.79 11.03 21.93
CA TYR A 30 22.62 11.16 21.07
C TYR A 30 22.58 9.99 20.08
N GLN A 31 21.50 9.26 20.08
CA GLN A 31 21.28 8.16 19.14
C GLN A 31 20.07 8.49 18.26
N GLN A 32 20.34 8.74 16.98
CA GLN A 32 19.29 8.97 15.99
C GLN A 32 18.47 7.68 15.72
N LYS A 33 19.00 6.52 16.09
CA LYS A 33 18.37 5.20 15.94
C LYS A 33 17.02 5.15 16.66
N ASP A 34 16.94 5.59 17.91
CA ASP A 34 15.71 5.54 18.73
C ASP A 34 14.60 6.39 18.13
N ILE A 35 14.96 7.53 17.52
CA ILE A 35 13.98 8.40 16.83
C ILE A 35 13.49 7.73 15.57
N VAL A 36 14.38 7.15 14.77
CA VAL A 36 14.01 6.45 13.53
C VAL A 36 13.16 5.22 13.82
N GLU A 37 13.54 4.40 14.80
CA GLU A 37 12.78 3.22 15.22
C GLU A 37 11.40 3.60 15.76
N SER A 38 11.31 4.63 16.60
CA SER A 38 10.03 5.13 17.10
C SER A 38 9.14 5.64 15.98
N ALA A 39 9.72 6.37 15.03
CA ALA A 39 8.98 6.87 13.88
C ALA A 39 8.49 5.74 12.95
N VAL A 40 9.35 4.75 12.67
CA VAL A 40 8.96 3.56 11.89
C VAL A 40 7.86 2.78 12.59
N ASN A 41 7.98 2.56 13.90
CA ASN A 41 6.95 1.86 14.67
C ASN A 41 5.62 2.62 14.70
N THR A 42 5.67 3.94 14.84
CA THR A 42 4.47 4.79 14.80
C THR A 42 3.76 4.68 13.45
N VAL A 43 4.51 4.82 12.34
CA VAL A 43 3.95 4.71 11.00
C VAL A 43 3.43 3.30 10.74
N SER A 44 4.19 2.26 11.09
CA SER A 44 3.74 0.87 10.93
C SER A 44 2.46 0.57 11.71
N SER A 45 2.36 1.07 12.94
CA SER A 45 1.14 0.94 13.75
C SER A 45 -0.04 1.67 13.12
N ALA A 46 0.17 2.90 12.63
CA ALA A 46 -0.85 3.67 11.92
C ALA A 46 -1.32 2.97 10.63
N LEU A 47 -0.39 2.34 9.89
CA LEU A 47 -0.70 1.56 8.70
C LEU A 47 -1.59 0.36 9.04
N VAL A 48 -1.23 -0.42 10.06
CA VAL A 48 -2.01 -1.58 10.51
C VAL A 48 -3.40 -1.15 10.98
N GLN A 49 -3.48 -0.09 11.78
CA GLN A 49 -4.77 0.47 12.24
C GLN A 49 -5.62 0.96 11.06
N GLY A 50 -5.00 1.63 10.08
CA GLY A 50 -5.68 2.08 8.86
C GLY A 50 -6.24 0.90 8.05
N ILE A 51 -5.47 -0.16 7.86
CA ILE A 51 -5.92 -1.39 7.17
C ILE A 51 -7.11 -2.02 7.90
N ILE A 52 -7.03 -2.14 9.22
CA ILE A 52 -8.12 -2.71 10.03
C ILE A 52 -9.38 -1.84 9.92
N LEU A 53 -9.23 -0.52 10.04
CA LEU A 53 -10.34 0.42 9.93
C LEU A 53 -11.00 0.34 8.56
N VAL A 54 -10.22 0.36 7.48
CA VAL A 54 -10.74 0.23 6.11
C VAL A 54 -11.47 -1.11 5.94
N ALA A 55 -10.88 -2.21 6.39
CA ALA A 55 -11.51 -3.53 6.31
C ALA A 55 -12.86 -3.57 7.06
N LEU A 56 -12.93 -2.93 8.22
CA LEU A 56 -14.14 -2.84 9.05
C LEU A 56 -15.23 -2.00 8.37
N VAL A 57 -14.87 -0.83 7.84
CA VAL A 57 -15.77 0.03 7.07
C VAL A 57 -16.30 -0.70 5.84
N LEU A 58 -15.42 -1.35 5.08
CA LEU A 58 -15.82 -2.13 3.92
C LEU A 58 -16.80 -3.24 4.26
N LEU A 59 -16.58 -3.94 5.37
CA LEU A 59 -17.47 -5.02 5.82
C LEU A 59 -18.88 -4.50 6.13
N ILE A 60 -18.98 -3.30 6.67
CA ILE A 60 -20.26 -2.64 6.97
C ILE A 60 -20.96 -2.18 5.67
N PHE A 61 -20.22 -1.52 4.77
CA PHE A 61 -20.81 -0.90 3.58
C PHE A 61 -21.08 -1.86 2.43
N THR A 62 -20.21 -2.83 2.22
CA THR A 62 -20.33 -3.78 1.09
C THR A 62 -21.34 -4.90 1.39
N GLY A 63 -21.82 -5.02 2.65
CA GLY A 63 -22.86 -5.98 3.03
C GLY A 63 -22.47 -7.45 2.88
N GLY A 64 -21.17 -7.77 2.68
CA GLY A 64 -20.70 -9.14 2.51
C GLY A 64 -19.20 -9.29 2.78
N PHE A 65 -18.85 -10.35 3.51
CA PHE A 65 -17.45 -10.65 3.84
C PHE A 65 -16.57 -10.90 2.59
N ARG A 66 -17.13 -11.50 1.55
CA ARG A 66 -16.37 -11.88 0.34
C ARG A 66 -15.92 -10.69 -0.49
N PRO A 67 -16.80 -9.74 -0.87
CA PRO A 67 -16.38 -8.50 -1.53
C PRO A 67 -15.36 -7.72 -0.70
N SER A 68 -15.60 -7.60 0.61
CA SER A 68 -14.69 -6.89 1.54
C SER A 68 -13.30 -7.53 1.58
N LEU A 69 -13.22 -8.87 1.52
CA LEU A 69 -11.93 -9.58 1.49
C LEU A 69 -11.14 -9.28 0.21
N VAL A 70 -11.81 -9.26 -0.96
CA VAL A 70 -11.15 -8.90 -2.22
C VAL A 70 -10.57 -7.50 -2.15
N VAL A 71 -11.34 -6.54 -1.64
CA VAL A 71 -10.86 -5.15 -1.49
C VAL A 71 -9.72 -5.08 -0.47
N ALA A 72 -9.85 -5.73 0.69
CA ALA A 72 -8.81 -5.71 1.73
C ALA A 72 -7.47 -6.28 1.24
N LEU A 73 -7.48 -7.29 0.36
CA LEU A 73 -6.27 -7.87 -0.23
C LEU A 73 -5.54 -6.91 -1.19
N SER A 74 -6.21 -5.87 -1.71
CA SER A 74 -5.55 -4.86 -2.55
C SER A 74 -4.46 -4.10 -1.80
N ILE A 75 -4.64 -3.86 -0.51
CA ILE A 75 -3.71 -3.09 0.31
C ILE A 75 -2.35 -3.82 0.43
N PRO A 76 -2.29 -5.05 1.00
CA PRO A 76 -1.01 -5.74 1.12
C PRO A 76 -0.35 -6.02 -0.23
N PHE A 77 -1.13 -6.30 -1.28
CA PHE A 77 -0.59 -6.48 -2.62
C PHE A 77 0.10 -5.21 -3.13
N SER A 78 -0.56 -4.06 -3.04
CA SER A 78 -0.02 -2.78 -3.53
C SER A 78 1.20 -2.34 -2.73
N ILE A 79 1.21 -2.59 -1.43
CA ILE A 79 2.36 -2.33 -0.55
C ILE A 79 3.55 -3.20 -0.95
N MET A 80 3.34 -4.51 -1.12
CA MET A 80 4.39 -5.44 -1.55
C MET A 80 4.92 -5.08 -2.93
N PHE A 81 4.03 -4.74 -3.86
CA PHE A 81 4.43 -4.28 -5.19
C PHE A 81 5.32 -3.03 -5.10
N ALA A 82 4.93 -2.04 -4.29
CA ALA A 82 5.71 -0.83 -4.11
C ALA A 82 7.10 -1.14 -3.54
N PHE A 83 7.22 -1.99 -2.52
CA PHE A 83 8.50 -2.35 -1.94
C PHE A 83 9.39 -3.14 -2.91
N ILE A 84 8.84 -4.11 -3.65
CA ILE A 84 9.57 -4.86 -4.67
C ILE A 84 10.08 -3.92 -5.77
N ALA A 85 9.23 -3.01 -6.25
CA ALA A 85 9.62 -2.05 -7.25
C ALA A 85 10.67 -1.06 -6.73
N MET A 86 10.54 -0.59 -5.48
CA MET A 86 11.54 0.28 -4.85
C MET A 86 12.90 -0.42 -4.76
N ASP A 87 12.93 -1.68 -4.34
CA ASP A 87 14.16 -2.47 -4.28
C ASP A 87 14.80 -2.63 -5.67
N TRP A 88 13.99 -2.94 -6.68
CA TRP A 88 14.46 -3.05 -8.06
C TRP A 88 15.09 -1.75 -8.58
N PHE A 89 14.48 -0.60 -8.26
CA PHE A 89 15.00 0.71 -8.66
C PHE A 89 16.11 1.24 -7.74
N GLY A 90 16.53 0.48 -6.72
CA GLY A 90 17.55 0.90 -5.74
C GLY A 90 17.10 2.07 -4.85
N LEU A 91 15.79 2.23 -4.67
CA LEU A 91 15.21 3.26 -3.83
C LEU A 91 15.19 2.79 -2.37
N THR A 92 15.68 3.63 -1.47
CA THR A 92 15.71 3.29 -0.04
C THR A 92 14.38 3.59 0.63
N ALA A 93 13.86 2.62 1.38
CA ALA A 93 12.76 2.86 2.29
C ALA A 93 13.23 3.74 3.45
N ASN A 94 12.62 4.89 3.62
CA ASN A 94 12.89 5.84 4.70
C ASN A 94 11.55 6.35 5.28
N LEU A 95 11.61 7.22 6.28
CA LEU A 95 10.42 7.75 6.93
C LEU A 95 9.46 8.45 5.96
N MET A 96 10.00 9.15 4.95
CA MET A 96 9.20 9.84 3.93
C MET A 96 8.50 8.86 2.99
N SER A 97 9.18 7.77 2.61
CA SER A 97 8.55 6.72 1.79
C SER A 97 7.46 5.98 2.57
N LEU A 98 7.64 5.73 3.87
CA LEU A 98 6.59 5.18 4.72
C LEU A 98 5.39 6.14 4.86
N GLY A 99 5.65 7.45 4.98
CA GLY A 99 4.61 8.48 4.93
C GLY A 99 3.85 8.49 3.60
N GLY A 100 4.58 8.36 2.48
CA GLY A 100 3.98 8.21 1.16
C GLY A 100 3.08 6.97 1.05
N LEU A 101 3.51 5.86 1.64
CA LEU A 101 2.72 4.63 1.69
C LEU A 101 1.43 4.82 2.49
N ALA A 102 1.48 5.52 3.63
CA ALA A 102 0.31 5.84 4.43
C ALA A 102 -0.72 6.66 3.65
N ILE A 103 -0.26 7.65 2.88
CA ILE A 103 -1.11 8.45 1.98
C ILE A 103 -1.71 7.56 0.87
N ALA A 104 -0.87 6.73 0.24
CA ALA A 104 -1.31 5.86 -0.84
C ALA A 104 -2.40 4.87 -0.40
N ILE A 105 -2.33 4.30 0.81
CA ILE A 105 -3.33 3.36 1.34
C ILE A 105 -4.72 3.98 1.30
N GLY A 106 -4.87 5.25 1.69
CA GLY A 106 -6.18 5.94 1.65
C GLY A 106 -6.76 6.09 0.25
N MET A 107 -5.90 6.17 -0.78
CA MET A 107 -6.33 6.40 -2.17
C MET A 107 -6.45 5.13 -3.01
N MET A 108 -5.68 4.07 -2.68
CA MET A 108 -5.59 2.88 -3.53
C MET A 108 -6.81 1.97 -3.45
N VAL A 109 -7.58 2.08 -2.37
CA VAL A 109 -8.72 1.19 -2.11
C VAL A 109 -9.93 1.58 -2.96
N ASP A 110 -10.10 2.86 -3.26
CA ASP A 110 -11.29 3.39 -3.93
C ASP A 110 -11.54 2.74 -5.31
N GLY A 111 -10.52 2.62 -6.13
CA GLY A 111 -10.65 1.96 -7.44
C GLY A 111 -11.04 0.49 -7.32
N THR A 112 -10.51 -0.21 -6.33
CA THR A 112 -10.83 -1.61 -6.09
C THR A 112 -12.27 -1.78 -5.57
N ILE A 113 -12.75 -0.86 -4.72
CA ILE A 113 -14.14 -0.85 -4.24
C ILE A 113 -15.08 -0.75 -5.44
N VAL A 114 -14.86 0.25 -6.32
CA VAL A 114 -15.69 0.47 -7.51
C VAL A 114 -15.71 -0.77 -8.41
N MET A 115 -14.57 -1.40 -8.64
CA MET A 115 -14.48 -2.62 -9.45
C MET A 115 -15.28 -3.76 -8.84
N VAL A 116 -15.05 -4.04 -7.55
CA VAL A 116 -15.67 -5.16 -6.82
C VAL A 116 -17.18 -4.95 -6.70
N GLU A 117 -17.64 -3.73 -6.41
CA GLU A 117 -19.06 -3.38 -6.35
C GLU A 117 -19.73 -3.54 -7.71
N ASN A 118 -19.09 -3.08 -8.79
CA ASN A 118 -19.63 -3.25 -10.13
C ASN A 118 -19.75 -4.73 -10.53
N VAL A 119 -18.74 -5.55 -10.20
CA VAL A 119 -18.81 -7.00 -10.40
C VAL A 119 -19.96 -7.63 -9.61
N ASP A 120 -20.12 -7.28 -8.32
CA ASP A 120 -21.17 -7.79 -7.46
C ASP A 120 -22.58 -7.39 -7.97
N ARG A 121 -22.73 -6.12 -8.41
CA ARG A 121 -23.95 -5.61 -9.02
C ARG A 121 -24.32 -6.41 -10.27
N LEU A 122 -23.41 -6.52 -11.23
CA LEU A 122 -23.69 -7.25 -12.47
C LEU A 122 -23.93 -8.74 -12.26
N LEU A 123 -23.28 -9.37 -11.27
CA LEU A 123 -23.57 -10.75 -10.89
C LEU A 123 -24.98 -10.94 -10.32
N ARG A 124 -25.53 -9.95 -9.63
CA ARG A 124 -26.91 -9.97 -9.10
C ARG A 124 -27.96 -9.72 -10.19
N GLU A 125 -27.65 -8.84 -11.14
CA GLU A 125 -28.55 -8.43 -12.22
C GLU A 125 -28.54 -9.40 -13.42
N SER A 126 -27.54 -10.29 -13.50
CA SER A 126 -27.36 -11.18 -14.65
C SER A 126 -28.35 -12.32 -14.72
N GLU A 127 -28.76 -12.69 -15.95
CA GLU A 127 -29.62 -13.81 -16.20
C GLU A 127 -28.94 -15.17 -15.91
N PRO A 128 -29.71 -16.22 -15.54
CA PRO A 128 -29.16 -17.54 -15.17
C PRO A 128 -28.26 -18.19 -16.23
N HIS A 129 -28.46 -17.87 -17.50
CA HIS A 129 -27.72 -18.44 -18.62
C HIS A 129 -26.46 -17.68 -19.02
N GLU A 130 -26.23 -16.48 -18.48
CA GLU A 130 -25.04 -15.67 -18.81
C GLU A 130 -23.79 -16.24 -18.13
N SER A 131 -22.71 -16.35 -18.90
CA SER A 131 -21.44 -16.87 -18.39
C SER A 131 -20.82 -15.87 -17.40
N ARG A 132 -20.32 -16.35 -16.26
CA ARG A 132 -19.68 -15.51 -15.23
C ARG A 132 -18.52 -14.70 -15.78
N LEU A 133 -17.71 -15.31 -16.65
CA LEU A 133 -16.57 -14.66 -17.29
C LEU A 133 -17.02 -13.49 -18.17
N SER A 134 -18.17 -13.62 -18.86
CA SER A 134 -18.78 -12.54 -19.64
C SER A 134 -19.18 -11.36 -18.75
N ILE A 135 -19.81 -11.66 -17.60
CA ILE A 135 -20.28 -10.67 -16.63
C ILE A 135 -19.09 -9.89 -16.06
N VAL A 136 -18.06 -10.60 -15.61
CA VAL A 136 -16.83 -9.99 -15.06
C VAL A 136 -16.11 -9.17 -16.14
N GLY A 137 -16.02 -9.68 -17.37
CA GLY A 137 -15.45 -8.94 -18.50
C GLY A 137 -16.23 -7.67 -18.83
N LYS A 138 -17.56 -7.68 -18.70
CA LYS A 138 -18.42 -6.49 -18.86
C LYS A 138 -18.14 -5.47 -17.72
N ALA A 139 -18.08 -5.95 -16.47
CA ALA A 139 -17.74 -5.09 -15.33
C ALA A 139 -16.40 -4.37 -15.53
N CYS A 140 -15.37 -5.11 -15.95
CA CYS A 140 -14.05 -4.53 -16.22
C CYS A 140 -14.07 -3.46 -17.32
N ARG A 141 -14.87 -3.67 -18.36
CA ARG A 141 -14.99 -2.67 -19.45
C ARG A 141 -15.72 -1.42 -19.02
N GLU A 142 -16.73 -1.53 -18.15
CA GLU A 142 -17.51 -0.40 -17.68
C GLU A 142 -16.67 0.55 -16.79
N VAL A 143 -15.90 0.00 -15.86
CA VAL A 143 -15.19 0.83 -14.85
C VAL A 143 -13.68 0.87 -15.02
N GLY A 144 -13.09 -0.01 -15.82
CA GLY A 144 -11.64 -0.08 -15.98
C GLY A 144 -11.02 1.20 -16.52
N GLN A 145 -11.62 1.80 -17.54
CA GLN A 145 -11.13 3.05 -18.13
C GLN A 145 -11.24 4.23 -17.15
N PRO A 146 -12.38 4.50 -16.47
CA PRO A 146 -12.46 5.50 -15.41
C PRO A 146 -11.43 5.32 -14.30
N ILE A 147 -11.22 4.09 -13.82
CA ILE A 147 -10.23 3.79 -12.76
C ILE A 147 -8.81 4.09 -13.25
N LEU A 148 -8.46 3.68 -14.48
CA LEU A 148 -7.16 3.96 -15.06
C LEU A 148 -6.90 5.47 -15.15
N PHE A 149 -7.86 6.25 -15.62
CA PHE A 149 -7.72 7.70 -15.68
C PHE A 149 -7.63 8.35 -14.29
N ALA A 150 -8.43 7.90 -13.33
CA ALA A 150 -8.38 8.42 -11.96
C ALA A 150 -6.99 8.20 -11.33
N ILE A 151 -6.45 6.99 -11.42
CA ILE A 151 -5.12 6.68 -10.89
C ILE A 151 -4.02 7.43 -11.66
N ALA A 152 -4.13 7.54 -12.99
CA ALA A 152 -3.18 8.31 -13.79
C ALA A 152 -3.16 9.80 -13.37
N ILE A 153 -4.31 10.40 -13.11
CA ILE A 153 -4.41 11.79 -12.64
C ILE A 153 -3.73 11.92 -11.27
N ILE A 154 -3.97 10.99 -10.35
CA ILE A 154 -3.31 11.01 -9.04
C ILE A 154 -1.79 10.97 -9.20
N ILE A 155 -1.26 10.05 -10.02
CA ILE A 155 0.19 9.95 -10.27
C ILE A 155 0.73 11.25 -10.88
N ILE A 156 0.02 11.86 -11.84
CA ILE A 156 0.40 13.12 -12.47
C ILE A 156 0.48 14.26 -11.46
N VAL A 157 -0.42 14.32 -10.49
CA VAL A 157 -0.40 15.33 -9.41
C VAL A 157 0.88 15.26 -8.57
N PHE A 158 1.49 14.06 -8.43
CA PHE A 158 2.75 13.88 -7.73
C PHE A 158 3.99 14.18 -8.59
N LEU A 159 3.87 14.32 -9.93
CA LEU A 159 5.01 14.59 -10.81
C LEU A 159 5.80 15.86 -10.44
N PRO A 160 5.18 16.98 -10.02
CA PRO A 160 5.92 18.18 -9.64
C PRO A 160 6.91 17.94 -8.49
N LEU A 161 6.66 16.96 -7.61
CA LEU A 161 7.59 16.64 -6.52
C LEU A 161 8.94 16.08 -7.01
N PHE A 162 8.98 15.53 -8.24
CA PHE A 162 10.22 15.06 -8.84
C PHE A 162 11.10 16.18 -9.38
N THR A 163 10.54 17.35 -9.65
CA THR A 163 11.27 18.53 -10.13
C THR A 163 11.88 19.36 -9.00
N LEU A 164 11.51 19.09 -7.74
CA LEU A 164 12.07 19.77 -6.58
C LEU A 164 13.58 19.48 -6.47
N GLU A 165 14.35 20.51 -6.17
CA GLU A 165 15.79 20.45 -5.98
C GLU A 165 16.18 20.69 -4.52
N GLY A 166 17.47 20.54 -4.21
CA GLY A 166 17.98 20.83 -2.88
C GLY A 166 17.47 19.89 -1.79
N VAL A 167 17.17 20.45 -0.63
CA VAL A 167 16.71 19.72 0.56
C VAL A 167 15.29 19.23 0.38
N GLU A 168 14.43 20.03 -0.21
CA GLU A 168 13.02 19.69 -0.51
C GLU A 168 12.94 18.47 -1.42
N GLY A 169 13.75 18.45 -2.50
CA GLY A 169 13.79 17.33 -3.42
C GLY A 169 14.25 16.03 -2.73
N LYS A 170 15.28 16.09 -1.89
CA LYS A 170 15.75 14.92 -1.13
C LYS A 170 14.70 14.38 -0.17
N THR A 171 13.86 15.27 0.36
CA THR A 171 12.81 14.92 1.33
C THR A 171 11.56 14.38 0.66
N PHE A 172 11.06 15.04 -0.38
CA PHE A 172 9.74 14.70 -0.96
C PHE A 172 9.80 13.71 -2.13
N ARG A 173 10.93 13.56 -2.84
CA ARG A 173 11.05 12.55 -3.91
C ARG A 173 10.78 11.12 -3.43
N PRO A 174 11.30 10.64 -2.26
CA PRO A 174 10.97 9.31 -1.76
C PRO A 174 9.46 9.10 -1.53
N LEU A 175 8.76 10.11 -1.01
CA LEU A 175 7.32 10.10 -0.85
C LEU A 175 6.62 9.94 -2.20
N ALA A 176 6.98 10.75 -3.19
CA ALA A 176 6.36 10.72 -4.52
C ALA A 176 6.58 9.37 -5.23
N TYR A 177 7.80 8.80 -5.18
CA TYR A 177 8.06 7.46 -5.73
C TYR A 177 7.18 6.41 -5.09
N THR A 178 7.08 6.42 -3.77
CA THR A 178 6.33 5.40 -3.04
C THR A 178 4.85 5.47 -3.35
N VAL A 179 4.27 6.69 -3.38
CA VAL A 179 2.87 6.89 -3.77
C VAL A 179 2.64 6.40 -5.20
N ALA A 180 3.47 6.82 -6.16
CA ALA A 180 3.31 6.42 -7.55
C ALA A 180 3.39 4.90 -7.74
N LEU A 181 4.37 4.24 -7.10
CA LEU A 181 4.55 2.79 -7.19
C LEU A 181 3.41 2.02 -6.50
N ALA A 182 2.94 2.49 -5.34
CA ALA A 182 1.80 1.90 -4.66
C ALA A 182 0.50 2.04 -5.48
N MET A 183 0.28 3.20 -6.11
CA MET A 183 -0.86 3.42 -7.00
C MET A 183 -0.79 2.57 -8.25
N LEU A 184 0.40 2.36 -8.84
CA LEU A 184 0.59 1.41 -9.94
C LEU A 184 0.28 -0.03 -9.52
N GLY A 185 0.74 -0.43 -8.33
CA GLY A 185 0.41 -1.74 -7.76
C GLY A 185 -1.10 -1.92 -7.57
N SER A 186 -1.78 -0.90 -7.04
CA SER A 186 -3.24 -0.88 -6.90
C SER A 186 -3.95 -0.98 -8.24
N LEU A 187 -3.47 -0.27 -9.27
CA LEU A 187 -4.03 -0.35 -10.62
C LEU A 187 -3.94 -1.77 -11.19
N ILE A 188 -2.77 -2.39 -11.08
CA ILE A 188 -2.54 -3.78 -11.51
C ILE A 188 -3.48 -4.71 -10.75
N TYR A 189 -3.56 -4.57 -9.43
CA TYR A 189 -4.48 -5.38 -8.63
C TYR A 189 -5.91 -5.21 -9.10
N THR A 190 -6.38 -3.98 -9.21
CA THR A 190 -7.78 -3.64 -9.52
C THR A 190 -8.20 -4.11 -10.90
N LEU A 191 -7.34 -4.01 -11.91
CA LEU A 191 -7.70 -4.39 -13.27
C LEU A 191 -7.54 -5.89 -13.56
N PHE A 192 -6.63 -6.58 -12.88
CA PHE A 192 -6.31 -7.98 -13.18
C PHE A 192 -6.71 -8.94 -12.06
N LEU A 193 -6.34 -8.65 -10.80
CA LEU A 193 -6.55 -9.58 -9.69
C LEU A 193 -7.96 -9.45 -9.09
N ALA A 194 -8.45 -8.24 -8.88
CA ALA A 194 -9.75 -8.03 -8.26
C ALA A 194 -10.90 -8.69 -9.05
N PRO A 195 -10.98 -8.61 -10.39
CA PRO A 195 -12.01 -9.29 -11.15
C PRO A 195 -11.91 -10.81 -11.02
N VAL A 196 -10.69 -11.37 -11.08
CA VAL A 196 -10.47 -12.83 -10.96
C VAL A 196 -10.86 -13.32 -9.57
N LEU A 197 -10.42 -12.61 -8.52
CA LEU A 197 -10.77 -12.94 -7.14
C LEU A 197 -12.28 -12.79 -6.88
N SER A 198 -12.91 -11.79 -7.49
CA SER A 198 -14.36 -11.61 -7.42
C SER A 198 -15.09 -12.78 -8.08
N ASP A 199 -14.65 -13.24 -9.25
CA ASP A 199 -15.22 -14.42 -9.88
C ASP A 199 -15.08 -15.68 -9.03
N MET A 200 -13.93 -15.87 -8.38
CA MET A 200 -13.67 -17.04 -7.53
C MET A 200 -14.46 -17.01 -6.21
N LEU A 201 -14.53 -15.86 -5.55
CA LEU A 201 -15.06 -15.73 -4.19
C LEU A 201 -16.53 -15.36 -4.14
N MET A 202 -17.05 -14.60 -5.11
CA MET A 202 -18.45 -14.19 -5.13
C MET A 202 -19.33 -15.30 -5.69
N ARG A 203 -20.43 -15.58 -4.98
CA ARG A 203 -21.45 -16.52 -5.45
C ARG A 203 -22.59 -15.75 -6.11
N ARG A 204 -23.10 -16.27 -7.21
CA ARG A 204 -24.42 -15.86 -7.73
C ARG A 204 -25.46 -16.11 -6.63
N LYS A 205 -26.15 -15.10 -6.14
CA LYS A 205 -27.32 -15.32 -5.30
C LYS A 205 -28.40 -15.95 -6.19
N SER A 206 -28.85 -17.17 -5.82
CA SER A 206 -30.01 -17.76 -6.42
C SER A 206 -31.25 -16.92 -6.08
N ALA A 207 -32.19 -16.80 -7.03
CA ALA A 207 -33.46 -16.08 -6.85
C ALA A 207 -34.35 -16.63 -5.73
N GLN A 208 -33.87 -17.62 -4.97
CA GLN A 208 -34.59 -18.26 -3.85
C GLN A 208 -34.25 -17.67 -2.47
N ASP A 209 -33.34 -16.68 -2.39
CA ASP A 209 -32.93 -16.03 -1.12
C ASP A 209 -33.56 -14.64 -0.94
N GLN A 210 -34.68 -14.35 -1.58
CA GLN A 210 -35.53 -13.17 -1.33
C GLN A 210 -36.73 -13.50 -0.47
#